data_a006662d709b4e55ea97cba99ade22dc
#
_entry.id   a006662d709b4e55ea97cba99ade22dc
#
_cell.length_a   1.000
_cell.length_b   1.000
_cell.length_c   1.000
_cell.angle_alpha   90.00
_cell.angle_beta   90.00
_cell.angle_gamma   90.00
#
_symmetry.space_group_name_H-M   'P 1'
#
loop_
_entity.id
_entity.type
_entity.pdbx_description
1 polymer ?
#
loop_
_entity_poly.entity_id
_entity_poly.type
_entity_poly.pdbx_seq_one_letter_code
_entity_poly.pdbx_strand_id
1 'polypeptide(L)'
;APALAAVRRRLEKAGVHPASLPLSIDIEAWLKRAKTGWDAFPNTGTGKIDAEVGPLASALAHPNVSLVTGADVTRLETDAAGRRVIAAVYRKDGAEHRISAGRFAVAAGAVQSAALLLRSSSTAHPAGLGNSSDQLGRNFMNHNTTAMLAIDPFAANSCVYQKTIAFNDFYNADNEYGFPLGNVQLLGHITGNILKANLPVPAPAWFARLMARHAYGWFLTSEDLPNPESRVMVRDGRIVMHWIRSNMRAHEALIGKTRAVMRKAGFPIVLTHTFGRKTTSHQCGTARLGADPQTSVVDLDCRSHDVENLYVTDASVLPTSAAVNPALTVAALAIKAGAAISRGH
;
A
#
# COMPACT_ATOMS: atom_id res chain seq x y z
N ALA A 1 7.60 -1.59 25.07
CA ALA A 1 6.66 -1.55 26.19
C ALA A 1 6.63 -2.94 26.86
N PRO A 2 6.50 -3.06 28.20
CA PRO A 2 6.50 -4.35 28.90
C PRO A 2 5.44 -5.32 28.37
N ALA A 3 4.25 -4.83 28.08
CA ALA A 3 3.15 -5.62 27.54
C ALA A 3 3.52 -6.29 26.19
N LEU A 4 4.20 -5.59 25.30
CA LEU A 4 4.63 -6.16 24.01
C LEU A 4 5.78 -7.16 24.17
N ALA A 5 6.68 -6.95 25.12
CA ALA A 5 7.70 -7.95 25.45
C ALA A 5 7.06 -9.26 25.95
N ALA A 6 5.98 -9.18 26.72
CA ALA A 6 5.22 -10.36 27.14
C ALA A 6 4.54 -11.07 25.95
N VAL A 7 3.92 -10.32 25.04
CA VAL A 7 3.33 -10.86 23.81
C VAL A 7 4.39 -11.55 22.95
N ARG A 8 5.57 -10.92 22.77
CA ARG A 8 6.69 -11.51 22.02
C ARG A 8 7.10 -12.86 22.60
N ARG A 9 7.34 -12.95 23.89
CA ARG A 9 7.70 -14.22 24.57
C ARG A 9 6.60 -15.29 24.43
N ARG A 10 5.32 -14.90 24.45
CA ARG A 10 4.18 -15.83 24.25
C ARG A 10 4.19 -16.40 22.83
N LEU A 11 4.49 -15.57 21.82
CA LEU A 11 4.61 -16.00 20.42
C LEU A 11 5.82 -16.93 20.21
N GLU A 12 6.98 -16.60 20.80
CA GLU A 12 8.19 -17.45 20.76
C GLU A 12 7.90 -18.84 21.38
N LYS A 13 7.22 -18.89 22.52
CA LYS A 13 6.76 -20.16 23.14
C LYS A 13 5.71 -20.89 22.27
N ALA A 14 4.94 -20.18 21.48
CA ALA A 14 4.00 -20.77 20.54
C ALA A 14 4.68 -21.36 19.29
N GLY A 15 5.99 -21.09 19.10
CA GLY A 15 6.83 -21.66 18.03
C GLY A 15 6.93 -20.80 16.78
N VAL A 16 6.68 -19.49 16.87
CA VAL A 16 6.96 -18.54 15.78
C VAL A 16 8.09 -17.58 16.17
N HIS A 17 8.67 -16.88 15.18
CA HIS A 17 9.85 -16.04 15.31
C HIS A 17 9.49 -14.54 15.13
N PRO A 18 8.95 -13.88 16.19
CA PRO A 18 8.58 -12.49 16.09
C PRO A 18 9.79 -11.56 15.93
N ALA A 19 9.71 -10.68 14.95
CA ALA A 19 10.70 -9.66 14.65
C ALA A 19 10.14 -8.26 14.84
N SER A 20 11.02 -7.26 14.94
CA SER A 20 10.58 -5.85 14.95
C SER A 20 10.20 -5.41 13.55
N LEU A 21 9.08 -4.70 13.45
CA LEU A 21 8.66 -4.08 12.19
C LEU A 21 9.59 -2.90 11.84
N PRO A 22 10.05 -2.78 10.58
CA PRO A 22 10.63 -1.55 10.09
C PRO A 22 9.52 -0.49 9.96
N LEU A 23 9.64 0.59 10.72
CA LEU A 23 8.62 1.64 10.80
C LEU A 23 9.26 2.99 10.49
N SER A 24 8.57 3.79 9.68
CA SER A 24 8.93 5.19 9.43
C SER A 24 8.37 6.07 10.56
N ILE A 25 8.96 5.94 11.75
CA ILE A 25 8.52 6.66 12.94
C ILE A 25 9.67 6.84 13.93
N ASP A 26 9.77 8.03 14.50
CA ASP A 26 10.53 8.29 15.71
C ASP A 26 9.69 7.88 16.94
N ILE A 27 9.96 6.71 17.46
CA ILE A 27 9.22 6.14 18.59
C ILE A 27 9.36 7.00 19.84
N GLU A 28 10.51 7.61 20.09
CA GLU A 28 10.72 8.46 21.27
C GLU A 28 9.91 9.76 21.17
N ALA A 29 9.93 10.40 20.02
CA ALA A 29 9.11 11.58 19.78
C ALA A 29 7.62 11.26 19.87
N TRP A 30 7.19 10.10 19.34
CA TRP A 30 5.81 9.63 19.47
C TRP A 30 5.41 9.46 20.94
N LEU A 31 6.17 8.70 21.71
CA LEU A 31 5.83 8.40 23.12
C LEU A 31 5.81 9.65 24.00
N LYS A 32 6.62 10.67 23.70
CA LYS A 32 6.61 11.96 24.42
C LYS A 32 5.39 12.82 24.11
N ARG A 33 4.82 12.73 22.92
CA ARG A 33 3.75 13.63 22.42
C ARG A 33 2.39 12.97 22.23
N ALA A 34 2.35 11.65 22.06
CA ALA A 34 1.11 10.93 21.82
C ALA A 34 0.24 10.93 23.09
N LYS A 35 -0.94 11.54 22.98
CA LYS A 35 -1.98 11.53 24.03
C LYS A 35 -3.04 10.47 23.79
N THR A 36 -2.96 9.74 22.68
CA THR A 36 -3.91 8.69 22.27
C THR A 36 -3.18 7.37 22.16
N GLY A 37 -3.80 6.33 22.67
CA GLY A 37 -3.30 4.96 22.56
C GLY A 37 -3.47 4.34 21.16
N TRP A 38 -4.08 5.06 20.21
CA TRP A 38 -4.25 4.55 18.84
C TRP A 38 -3.22 5.14 17.89
N ASP A 39 -2.25 4.33 17.54
CA ASP A 39 -1.12 4.64 16.67
C ASP A 39 -1.46 4.66 15.15
N ALA A 40 -2.67 4.27 14.77
CA ALA A 40 -3.13 4.30 13.39
C ALA A 40 -3.71 5.67 12.94
N PHE A 41 -3.90 6.64 13.83
CA PHE A 41 -4.35 7.97 13.45
C PHE A 41 -3.29 8.72 12.62
N PRO A 42 -3.69 9.38 11.52
CA PRO A 42 -2.81 10.31 10.80
C PRO A 42 -2.30 11.39 11.76
N ASN A 43 -1.02 11.67 11.71
CA ASN A 43 -0.42 12.69 12.57
C ASN A 43 0.90 13.16 12.00
N THR A 44 1.01 14.44 11.70
CA THR A 44 2.22 15.09 11.20
C THR A 44 3.11 15.66 12.31
N GLY A 45 2.59 15.75 13.53
CA GLY A 45 3.26 16.43 14.65
C GLY A 45 3.95 15.52 15.68
N THR A 46 3.93 14.19 15.52
CA THR A 46 4.32 13.25 16.57
C THR A 46 5.33 12.18 16.14
N GLY A 47 6.26 12.55 15.25
CA GLY A 47 7.36 11.65 14.86
C GLY A 47 6.99 10.59 13.81
N LYS A 48 5.76 10.54 13.29
CA LYS A 48 5.46 9.76 12.08
C LYS A 48 6.06 10.46 10.87
N ILE A 49 6.78 9.69 10.07
CA ILE A 49 7.46 10.16 8.87
C ILE A 49 6.72 9.59 7.66
N ASP A 50 6.27 10.45 6.77
CA ASP A 50 5.72 10.14 5.46
C ASP A 50 6.49 10.88 4.37
N ALA A 51 5.98 10.84 3.13
CA ALA A 51 6.64 11.49 2.01
C ALA A 51 6.67 13.03 2.16
N GLU A 52 5.68 13.64 2.81
CA GLU A 52 5.59 15.08 3.00
C GLU A 52 6.63 15.59 4.02
N VAL A 53 6.66 14.98 5.21
CA VAL A 53 7.57 15.42 6.30
C VAL A 53 9.00 14.90 6.15
N GLY A 54 9.23 13.96 5.26
CA GLY A 54 10.53 13.39 4.95
C GLY A 54 11.11 13.94 3.63
N PRO A 55 11.07 13.14 2.55
CA PRO A 55 11.78 13.49 1.30
C PRO A 55 11.26 14.76 0.62
N LEU A 56 9.96 15.07 0.66
CA LEU A 56 9.42 16.29 0.06
C LEU A 56 9.89 17.53 0.80
N ALA A 57 9.89 17.52 2.13
CA ALA A 57 10.41 18.64 2.92
C ALA A 57 11.89 18.91 2.59
N SER A 58 12.69 17.85 2.44
CA SER A 58 14.10 17.97 2.02
C SER A 58 14.23 18.51 0.59
N ALA A 59 13.40 18.06 -0.34
CA ALA A 59 13.42 18.56 -1.71
C ALA A 59 13.06 20.05 -1.80
N LEU A 60 12.03 20.48 -1.07
CA LEU A 60 11.57 21.87 -1.05
C LEU A 60 12.56 22.86 -0.41
N ALA A 61 13.57 22.36 0.31
CA ALA A 61 14.67 23.21 0.79
C ALA A 61 15.60 23.68 -0.34
N HIS A 62 15.53 23.08 -1.52
CA HIS A 62 16.31 23.49 -2.69
C HIS A 62 15.58 24.58 -3.47
N PRO A 63 16.24 25.69 -3.86
CA PRO A 63 15.61 26.85 -4.49
C PRO A 63 15.06 26.57 -5.90
N ASN A 64 15.50 25.47 -6.54
CA ASN A 64 15.05 25.04 -7.87
C ASN A 64 13.88 24.05 -7.81
N VAL A 65 13.33 23.75 -6.64
CA VAL A 65 12.17 22.88 -6.47
C VAL A 65 10.94 23.71 -6.12
N SER A 66 9.86 23.50 -6.87
CA SER A 66 8.58 24.18 -6.66
C SER A 66 7.46 23.15 -6.50
N LEU A 67 6.57 23.42 -5.53
CA LEU A 67 5.36 22.63 -5.30
C LEU A 67 4.13 23.43 -5.71
N VAL A 68 3.32 22.90 -6.61
CA VAL A 68 2.02 23.47 -6.99
C VAL A 68 0.92 22.59 -6.41
N THR A 69 0.23 23.09 -5.40
CA THR A 69 -0.91 22.42 -4.76
C THR A 69 -2.24 22.82 -5.39
N GLY A 70 -3.29 22.01 -5.19
CA GLY A 70 -4.61 22.27 -5.79
C GLY A 70 -4.63 22.13 -7.31
N ALA A 71 -3.62 21.48 -7.90
CA ALA A 71 -3.49 21.24 -9.34
C ALA A 71 -3.90 19.81 -9.67
N ASP A 72 -5.02 19.64 -10.37
CA ASP A 72 -5.51 18.35 -10.86
C ASP A 72 -5.01 18.11 -12.28
N VAL A 73 -4.01 17.24 -12.45
CA VAL A 73 -3.47 16.89 -13.77
C VAL A 73 -4.45 16.01 -14.51
N THR A 74 -4.97 16.51 -15.61
CA THR A 74 -6.05 15.85 -16.37
C THR A 74 -5.56 15.00 -17.54
N ARG A 75 -4.45 15.41 -18.18
CA ARG A 75 -3.83 14.68 -19.31
C ARG A 75 -2.37 15.10 -19.51
N LEU A 76 -1.64 14.25 -20.20
CA LEU A 76 -0.32 14.54 -20.76
C LEU A 76 -0.46 14.68 -22.30
N GLU A 77 0.23 15.65 -22.88
CA GLU A 77 0.24 15.91 -24.32
C GLU A 77 1.58 15.50 -24.93
N THR A 78 1.57 14.85 -26.08
CA THR A 78 2.79 14.43 -26.79
C THR A 78 3.07 15.32 -28.01
N ASP A 79 4.28 15.19 -28.54
CA ASP A 79 4.61 15.66 -29.89
C ASP A 79 3.77 14.92 -30.95
N ALA A 80 3.81 15.38 -32.18
CA ALA A 80 3.02 14.82 -33.29
C ALA A 80 3.36 13.34 -33.55
N ALA A 81 4.61 12.94 -33.30
CA ALA A 81 5.07 11.56 -33.46
C ALA A 81 4.68 10.64 -32.29
N GLY A 82 4.18 11.18 -31.20
CA GLY A 82 3.83 10.43 -29.97
C GLY A 82 5.04 9.95 -29.17
N ARG A 83 6.25 10.36 -29.53
CA ARG A 83 7.48 9.82 -28.93
C ARG A 83 7.88 10.52 -27.63
N ARG A 84 7.43 11.74 -27.41
CA ARG A 84 7.80 12.54 -26.24
C ARG A 84 6.60 13.28 -25.67
N VAL A 85 6.45 13.27 -24.34
CA VAL A 85 5.56 14.21 -23.66
C VAL A 85 6.14 15.61 -23.77
N ILE A 86 5.32 16.57 -24.17
CA ILE A 86 5.68 17.99 -24.31
C ILE A 86 5.04 18.87 -23.23
N ALA A 87 3.93 18.42 -22.65
CA ALA A 87 3.26 19.14 -21.57
C ALA A 87 2.40 18.26 -20.67
N ALA A 88 2.22 18.70 -19.43
CA ALA A 88 1.14 18.27 -18.56
C ALA A 88 0.07 19.37 -18.52
N VAL A 89 -1.19 18.96 -18.66
CA VAL A 89 -2.35 19.84 -18.54
C VAL A 89 -3.04 19.59 -17.21
N TYR A 90 -3.32 20.66 -16.47
CA TYR A 90 -3.93 20.56 -15.16
C TYR A 90 -5.00 21.63 -14.96
N ARG A 91 -5.95 21.36 -14.07
CA ARG A 91 -6.95 22.31 -13.60
C ARG A 91 -6.56 22.86 -12.24
N LYS A 92 -6.65 24.17 -12.11
CA LYS A 92 -6.47 24.88 -10.84
C LYS A 92 -7.34 26.13 -10.85
N ASP A 93 -8.03 26.38 -9.74
CA ASP A 93 -8.89 27.55 -9.52
C ASP A 93 -9.92 27.76 -10.65
N GLY A 94 -10.47 26.66 -11.17
CA GLY A 94 -11.47 26.64 -12.23
C GLY A 94 -10.93 26.84 -13.66
N ALA A 95 -9.63 27.09 -13.84
CA ALA A 95 -8.98 27.27 -15.14
C ALA A 95 -8.13 26.06 -15.54
N GLU A 96 -7.94 25.86 -16.84
CA GLU A 96 -7.00 24.90 -17.39
C GLU A 96 -5.63 25.60 -17.59
N HIS A 97 -4.59 24.94 -17.15
CA HIS A 97 -3.20 25.37 -17.27
C HIS A 97 -2.37 24.31 -17.96
N ARG A 98 -1.23 24.72 -18.52
CA ARG A 98 -0.31 23.86 -19.22
C ARG A 98 1.12 24.15 -18.74
N ILE A 99 1.88 23.07 -18.40
CA ILE A 99 3.28 23.16 -18.03
C ILE A 99 4.12 22.26 -18.91
N SER A 100 5.20 22.78 -19.47
CA SER A 100 6.15 22.04 -20.30
C SER A 100 7.38 21.66 -19.49
N ALA A 101 7.95 20.48 -19.77
CA ALA A 101 9.19 20.01 -19.16
C ALA A 101 9.97 19.09 -20.10
N GLY A 102 11.24 18.89 -19.84
CA GLY A 102 12.06 17.94 -20.57
C GLY A 102 11.77 16.47 -20.23
N ARG A 103 11.30 16.19 -18.99
CA ARG A 103 10.97 14.88 -18.46
C ARG A 103 9.75 14.94 -17.58
N PHE A 104 8.98 13.86 -17.55
CA PHE A 104 7.75 13.74 -16.78
C PHE A 104 7.78 12.46 -15.94
N ALA A 105 7.52 12.57 -14.65
CA ALA A 105 7.36 11.44 -13.74
C ALA A 105 5.93 11.41 -13.20
N VAL A 106 5.22 10.31 -13.43
CA VAL A 106 3.86 10.07 -12.92
C VAL A 106 3.96 9.28 -11.62
N ALA A 107 3.41 9.82 -10.54
CA ALA A 107 3.45 9.24 -9.20
C ALA A 107 2.11 9.43 -8.46
N ALA A 108 0.99 9.18 -9.14
CA ALA A 108 -0.35 9.41 -8.61
C ALA A 108 -0.98 8.18 -7.94
N GLY A 109 -0.21 7.08 -7.79
CA GLY A 109 -0.66 5.81 -7.25
C GLY A 109 -1.34 4.92 -8.29
N ALA A 110 -1.42 3.61 -8.01
CA ALA A 110 -1.76 2.59 -8.99
C ALA A 110 -3.05 2.84 -9.80
N VAL A 111 -4.06 3.45 -9.20
CA VAL A 111 -5.32 3.72 -9.90
C VAL A 111 -5.24 5.00 -10.71
N GLN A 112 -4.77 6.09 -10.11
CA GLN A 112 -4.78 7.40 -10.75
C GLN A 112 -3.69 7.53 -11.83
N SER A 113 -2.52 6.92 -11.64
CA SER A 113 -1.46 6.91 -12.67
C SER A 113 -1.94 6.19 -13.92
N ALA A 114 -2.55 5.01 -13.80
CA ALA A 114 -3.14 4.32 -14.93
C ALA A 114 -4.27 5.14 -15.57
N ALA A 115 -5.16 5.73 -14.77
CA ALA A 115 -6.26 6.54 -15.28
C ALA A 115 -5.77 7.80 -16.02
N LEU A 116 -4.74 8.48 -15.51
CA LEU A 116 -4.12 9.63 -16.17
C LEU A 116 -3.56 9.24 -17.53
N LEU A 117 -2.79 8.17 -17.59
CA LEU A 117 -2.19 7.71 -18.86
C LEU A 117 -3.26 7.22 -19.85
N LEU A 118 -4.31 6.53 -19.41
CA LEU A 118 -5.46 6.13 -20.23
C LEU A 118 -6.25 7.35 -20.78
N ARG A 119 -6.41 8.41 -19.97
CA ARG A 119 -7.03 9.68 -20.39
C ARG A 119 -6.17 10.49 -21.35
N SER A 120 -4.87 10.25 -21.36
CA SER A 120 -3.90 10.92 -22.23
C SER A 120 -3.83 10.28 -23.63
N SER A 121 -4.96 9.77 -24.13
CA SER A 121 -5.07 9.22 -25.47
C SER A 121 -4.90 10.30 -26.55
N SER A 122 -4.34 9.92 -27.69
CA SER A 122 -4.13 10.78 -28.86
C SER A 122 -4.19 9.94 -30.14
N THR A 123 -4.03 10.57 -31.30
CA THR A 123 -3.94 9.84 -32.56
C THR A 123 -2.76 8.84 -32.56
N ALA A 124 -1.62 9.21 -31.95
CA ALA A 124 -0.45 8.32 -31.85
C ALA A 124 -0.64 7.24 -30.73
N HIS A 125 -1.47 7.52 -29.72
CA HIS A 125 -1.74 6.63 -28.59
C HIS A 125 -3.24 6.42 -28.38
N PRO A 126 -3.97 5.75 -29.30
CA PRO A 126 -5.43 5.67 -29.28
C PRO A 126 -5.96 4.88 -28.05
N ALA A 127 -5.18 3.95 -27.53
CA ALA A 127 -5.51 3.12 -26.36
C ALA A 127 -5.02 3.70 -25.01
N GLY A 128 -4.50 4.94 -24.99
CA GLY A 128 -3.86 5.58 -23.85
C GLY A 128 -2.36 5.72 -24.02
N LEU A 129 -1.77 6.71 -23.38
CA LEU A 129 -0.35 7.03 -23.45
C LEU A 129 0.50 5.90 -22.85
N GLY A 130 1.47 5.40 -23.60
CA GLY A 130 2.35 4.31 -23.16
C GLY A 130 1.65 2.94 -23.12
N ASN A 131 0.64 2.71 -23.97
CA ASN A 131 -0.20 1.49 -23.93
C ASN A 131 -0.24 0.74 -25.26
N SER A 132 0.85 0.69 -26.01
CA SER A 132 0.94 -0.04 -27.29
C SER A 132 0.72 -1.55 -27.11
N SER A 133 1.11 -2.10 -25.96
CA SER A 133 1.00 -3.53 -25.62
C SER A 133 -0.32 -3.90 -24.90
N ASP A 134 -1.24 -2.97 -24.69
CA ASP A 134 -2.47 -3.15 -23.89
C ASP A 134 -2.21 -3.65 -22.43
N GLN A 135 -1.02 -3.34 -21.88
CA GLN A 135 -0.69 -3.71 -20.51
C GLN A 135 -1.08 -2.65 -19.48
N LEU A 136 -1.28 -1.39 -19.90
CA LEU A 136 -1.67 -0.31 -19.00
C LEU A 136 -3.05 -0.54 -18.38
N GLY A 137 -3.14 -0.40 -17.10
CA GLY A 137 -4.36 -0.66 -16.32
C GLY A 137 -4.60 -2.13 -16.01
N ARG A 138 -3.95 -3.09 -16.68
CA ARG A 138 -4.05 -4.53 -16.38
C ARG A 138 -3.28 -4.90 -15.11
N ASN A 139 -3.49 -6.11 -14.64
CA ASN A 139 -2.80 -6.68 -13.47
C ASN A 139 -2.99 -5.84 -12.19
N PHE A 140 -4.14 -5.17 -12.07
CA PHE A 140 -4.48 -4.50 -10.82
C PHE A 140 -4.50 -5.51 -9.67
N MET A 141 -3.68 -5.27 -8.68
CA MET A 141 -3.55 -6.11 -7.49
C MET A 141 -3.80 -5.30 -6.24
N ASN A 142 -4.17 -6.04 -5.20
CA ASN A 142 -4.40 -5.52 -3.87
C ASN A 142 -4.07 -6.63 -2.87
N HIS A 143 -3.71 -6.33 -1.63
CA HIS A 143 -3.50 -7.42 -0.68
C HIS A 143 -4.81 -8.10 -0.29
N ASN A 144 -4.80 -9.44 -0.15
CA ASN A 144 -5.78 -10.13 0.67
C ASN A 144 -5.51 -9.80 2.12
N THR A 145 -6.47 -9.23 2.81
CA THR A 145 -6.26 -8.69 4.16
C THR A 145 -7.32 -9.14 5.15
N THR A 146 -6.87 -9.45 6.38
CA THR A 146 -7.75 -9.77 7.50
C THR A 146 -7.26 -9.07 8.76
N ALA A 147 -8.16 -8.39 9.46
CA ALA A 147 -7.94 -7.98 10.82
C ALA A 147 -8.25 -9.15 11.76
N MET A 148 -7.35 -9.45 12.68
CA MET A 148 -7.54 -10.47 13.73
C MET A 148 -7.36 -9.81 15.09
N LEU A 149 -8.26 -10.08 16.03
CA LEU A 149 -8.15 -9.67 17.42
C LEU A 149 -7.84 -10.87 18.28
N ALA A 150 -6.68 -10.88 18.91
CA ALA A 150 -6.30 -11.82 19.94
C ALA A 150 -6.58 -11.18 21.30
N ILE A 151 -7.54 -11.72 22.06
CA ILE A 151 -8.06 -11.12 23.29
C ILE A 151 -7.63 -11.96 24.49
N ASP A 152 -7.04 -11.29 25.47
CA ASP A 152 -6.72 -11.86 26.77
C ASP A 152 -7.67 -11.25 27.81
N PRO A 153 -8.72 -11.95 28.25
CA PRO A 153 -9.69 -11.39 29.19
C PRO A 153 -9.11 -11.11 30.58
N PHE A 154 -7.93 -11.67 30.90
CA PHE A 154 -7.29 -11.55 32.21
C PHE A 154 -6.23 -10.46 32.27
N ALA A 155 -5.76 -9.96 31.12
CA ALA A 155 -4.73 -8.94 31.05
C ALA A 155 -5.11 -7.81 30.09
N ALA A 156 -5.17 -6.58 30.60
CA ALA A 156 -5.42 -5.42 29.75
C ALA A 156 -4.19 -5.09 28.87
N ASN A 157 -4.45 -4.67 27.66
CA ASN A 157 -3.43 -4.15 26.76
C ASN A 157 -3.11 -2.69 27.12
N SER A 158 -1.95 -2.48 27.73
CA SER A 158 -1.44 -1.17 28.13
C SER A 158 -0.52 -0.50 27.12
N CYS A 159 -0.44 -1.02 25.90
CA CYS A 159 0.44 -0.45 24.86
C CYS A 159 -0.06 0.92 24.40
N VAL A 160 0.83 1.89 24.36
CA VAL A 160 0.59 3.20 23.72
C VAL A 160 0.84 3.09 22.22
N TYR A 161 1.94 2.48 21.81
CA TYR A 161 2.24 2.20 20.39
C TYR A 161 2.35 0.69 20.19
N GLN A 162 1.37 0.10 19.50
CA GLN A 162 1.25 -1.35 19.38
C GLN A 162 1.93 -1.91 18.12
N LYS A 163 1.88 -1.21 16.98
CA LYS A 163 2.34 -1.72 15.68
C LYS A 163 3.87 -1.82 15.60
N THR A 164 4.47 -2.81 16.29
CA THR A 164 5.93 -2.96 16.38
C THR A 164 6.46 -4.37 16.13
N ILE A 165 5.58 -5.38 16.06
CA ILE A 165 5.97 -6.78 15.94
C ILE A 165 5.33 -7.39 14.69
N ALA A 166 6.11 -8.18 13.95
CA ALA A 166 5.62 -9.08 12.91
C ALA A 166 6.28 -10.44 13.06
N PHE A 167 5.69 -11.46 12.43
CA PHE A 167 6.36 -12.73 12.17
C PHE A 167 6.04 -13.19 10.75
N ASN A 168 7.05 -13.79 10.11
CA ASN A 168 7.05 -14.17 8.71
C ASN A 168 7.26 -15.69 8.52
N ASP A 169 6.96 -16.48 9.56
CA ASP A 169 7.16 -17.94 9.54
C ASP A 169 6.41 -18.63 8.40
N PHE A 170 5.35 -18.00 7.89
CA PHE A 170 4.53 -18.50 6.80
C PHE A 170 4.72 -17.73 5.48
N TYR A 171 5.76 -16.86 5.41
CA TYR A 171 5.90 -15.92 4.29
C TYR A 171 6.45 -16.57 3.02
N ASN A 172 7.53 -17.34 3.11
CA ASN A 172 8.21 -17.89 1.93
C ASN A 172 7.59 -19.22 1.46
N ALA A 173 7.46 -20.17 2.36
CA ALA A 173 6.80 -21.45 2.08
C ALA A 173 6.27 -22.03 3.39
N ASP A 174 5.11 -22.64 3.34
CA ASP A 174 4.60 -23.43 4.45
C ASP A 174 4.73 -24.90 4.11
N ASN A 175 5.32 -25.71 5.03
CA ASN A 175 5.59 -27.11 4.80
C ASN A 175 4.33 -27.96 4.58
N GLU A 176 3.19 -27.55 5.14
CA GLU A 176 1.92 -28.25 4.99
C GLU A 176 1.26 -27.95 3.65
N TYR A 177 1.36 -26.66 3.19
CA TYR A 177 0.67 -26.21 1.98
C TYR A 177 1.56 -26.22 0.74
N GLY A 178 2.89 -26.20 0.89
CA GLY A 178 3.85 -26.18 -0.21
C GLY A 178 3.95 -24.85 -0.97
N PHE A 179 3.31 -23.78 -0.47
CA PHE A 179 3.33 -22.43 -1.07
C PHE A 179 3.31 -21.33 0.00
N PRO A 180 3.72 -20.08 -0.34
CA PRO A 180 3.69 -18.94 0.55
C PRO A 180 2.27 -18.60 1.03
N LEU A 181 2.12 -18.31 2.33
CA LEU A 181 0.84 -17.90 2.88
C LEU A 181 0.75 -16.38 3.10
N GLY A 182 1.77 -15.77 3.67
CA GLY A 182 1.82 -14.32 3.87
C GLY A 182 2.46 -13.85 5.18
N ASN A 183 2.20 -12.59 5.49
CA ASN A 183 2.74 -11.86 6.63
C ASN A 183 1.70 -11.69 7.74
N VAL A 184 2.17 -11.70 8.98
CA VAL A 184 1.37 -11.40 10.16
C VAL A 184 2.08 -10.30 10.95
N GLN A 185 1.41 -9.17 11.15
CA GLN A 185 1.98 -8.04 11.89
C GLN A 185 0.95 -7.44 12.86
N LEU A 186 1.43 -6.82 13.94
CA LEU A 186 0.55 -6.06 14.81
C LEU A 186 -0.09 -4.89 14.04
N LEU A 187 -1.38 -4.74 14.23
CA LEU A 187 -2.15 -3.56 13.82
C LEU A 187 -2.06 -2.51 14.92
N GLY A 188 -2.42 -1.26 14.64
CA GLY A 188 -2.58 -0.24 15.65
C GLY A 188 -3.61 -0.63 16.72
N HIS A 189 -3.51 -0.06 17.90
CA HIS A 189 -4.43 -0.36 19.01
C HIS A 189 -5.87 0.03 18.64
N ILE A 190 -6.76 -0.94 18.61
CA ILE A 190 -8.16 -0.73 18.21
C ILE A 190 -8.95 -0.06 19.33
N THR A 191 -9.80 0.90 18.98
CA THR A 191 -10.71 1.53 19.93
C THR A 191 -12.06 0.78 20.02
N GLY A 192 -12.77 0.95 21.13
CA GLY A 192 -14.10 0.35 21.29
C GLY A 192 -15.10 0.81 20.21
N ASN A 193 -14.99 2.04 19.72
CA ASN A 193 -15.86 2.55 18.66
C ASN A 193 -15.60 1.84 17.32
N ILE A 194 -14.32 1.64 16.97
CA ILE A 194 -13.94 0.91 15.75
C ILE A 194 -14.41 -0.54 15.87
N LEU A 195 -14.20 -1.17 17.03
CA LEU A 195 -14.65 -2.54 17.24
C LEU A 195 -16.17 -2.63 17.12
N LYS A 196 -16.93 -1.74 17.77
CA LYS A 196 -18.40 -1.73 17.71
C LYS A 196 -18.91 -1.60 16.26
N ALA A 197 -18.28 -0.76 15.44
CA ALA A 197 -18.67 -0.56 14.06
C ALA A 197 -18.43 -1.79 13.16
N ASN A 198 -17.58 -2.72 13.58
CA ASN A 198 -17.18 -3.91 12.82
C ASN A 198 -17.62 -5.24 13.45
N LEU A 199 -18.36 -5.22 14.55
CA LEU A 199 -18.94 -6.43 15.11
C LEU A 199 -20.10 -6.93 14.24
N PRO A 200 -20.22 -8.25 14.03
CA PRO A 200 -21.28 -8.83 13.21
C PRO A 200 -22.67 -8.75 13.86
N VAL A 201 -22.71 -8.47 15.15
CA VAL A 201 -23.93 -8.33 15.94
C VAL A 201 -23.90 -7.02 16.71
N PRO A 202 -25.06 -6.37 16.94
CA PRO A 202 -25.15 -5.19 17.79
C PRO A 202 -24.62 -5.49 19.20
N ALA A 203 -23.69 -4.68 19.67
CA ALA A 203 -23.14 -4.81 21.02
C ALA A 203 -23.19 -3.46 21.75
N PRO A 204 -23.41 -3.44 23.08
CA PRO A 204 -23.31 -2.23 23.86
C PRO A 204 -21.91 -1.61 23.77
N ALA A 205 -21.83 -0.28 23.75
CA ALA A 205 -20.56 0.43 23.63
C ALA A 205 -19.57 0.11 24.76
N TRP A 206 -20.08 -0.11 25.98
CA TRP A 206 -19.24 -0.50 27.13
C TRP A 206 -18.57 -1.86 26.91
N PHE A 207 -19.28 -2.82 26.31
CA PHE A 207 -18.75 -4.16 26.03
C PHE A 207 -17.67 -4.10 24.93
N ALA A 208 -17.92 -3.36 23.85
CA ALA A 208 -16.91 -3.15 22.81
C ALA A 208 -15.66 -2.45 23.35
N ARG A 209 -15.81 -1.47 24.26
CA ARG A 209 -14.68 -0.83 24.94
C ARG A 209 -13.90 -1.80 25.84
N LEU A 210 -14.62 -2.65 26.58
CA LEU A 210 -13.99 -3.67 27.41
C LEU A 210 -13.19 -4.65 26.56
N MET A 211 -13.77 -5.18 25.49
CA MET A 211 -13.08 -6.08 24.57
C MET A 211 -11.83 -5.40 23.93
N ALA A 212 -11.97 -4.17 23.45
CA ALA A 212 -10.86 -3.44 22.84
C ALA A 212 -9.71 -3.21 23.85
N ARG A 213 -10.01 -2.96 25.12
CA ARG A 213 -9.01 -2.80 26.18
C ARG A 213 -8.16 -4.06 26.39
N HIS A 214 -8.67 -5.23 26.08
CA HIS A 214 -8.02 -6.52 26.28
C HIS A 214 -7.50 -7.14 24.96
N ALA A 215 -7.65 -6.45 23.83
CA ALA A 215 -7.34 -6.97 22.51
C ALA A 215 -5.98 -6.52 22.02
N TYR A 216 -5.29 -7.44 21.34
CA TYR A 216 -4.16 -7.17 20.46
C TYR A 216 -4.62 -7.37 19.02
N GLY A 217 -4.63 -6.27 18.25
CA GLY A 217 -5.00 -6.30 16.84
C GLY A 217 -3.84 -6.77 15.98
N TRP A 218 -4.13 -7.69 15.07
CA TRP A 218 -3.19 -8.22 14.08
C TRP A 218 -3.71 -7.96 12.68
N PHE A 219 -2.80 -7.73 11.76
CA PHE A 219 -3.07 -7.55 10.35
C PHE A 219 -2.39 -8.67 9.57
N LEU A 220 -3.20 -9.49 8.95
CA LEU A 220 -2.77 -10.61 8.15
C LEU A 220 -2.88 -10.20 6.69
N THR A 221 -1.80 -10.37 5.95
CA THR A 221 -1.74 -10.04 4.53
C THR A 221 -1.19 -11.21 3.73
N SER A 222 -1.86 -11.53 2.63
CA SER A 222 -1.39 -12.47 1.63
C SER A 222 -1.30 -11.80 0.28
N GLU A 223 -0.40 -12.28 -0.55
CA GLU A 223 -0.23 -11.80 -1.90
C GLU A 223 -1.50 -11.99 -2.72
N ASP A 224 -1.87 -10.96 -3.48
CA ASP A 224 -2.79 -11.06 -4.59
C ASP A 224 -1.96 -11.27 -5.87
N LEU A 225 -2.27 -12.30 -6.64
CA LEU A 225 -1.49 -12.65 -7.83
C LEU A 225 -1.92 -11.81 -9.03
N PRO A 226 -0.99 -11.43 -9.91
CA PRO A 226 -1.30 -10.65 -11.10
C PRO A 226 -2.27 -11.41 -12.00
N ASN A 227 -3.30 -10.72 -12.45
CA ASN A 227 -4.29 -11.23 -13.39
C ASN A 227 -4.58 -10.13 -14.43
N PRO A 228 -4.34 -10.36 -15.73
CA PRO A 228 -4.54 -9.36 -16.78
C PRO A 228 -6.00 -8.90 -16.92
N GLU A 229 -6.96 -9.67 -16.43
CA GLU A 229 -8.37 -9.29 -16.41
C GLU A 229 -8.75 -8.42 -15.19
N SER A 230 -7.88 -8.33 -14.19
CA SER A 230 -8.00 -7.32 -13.13
C SER A 230 -7.52 -5.98 -13.70
N ARG A 231 -8.45 -5.03 -13.91
CA ARG A 231 -8.16 -3.81 -14.69
C ARG A 231 -8.66 -2.53 -14.04
N VAL A 232 -7.86 -1.49 -14.18
CA VAL A 232 -8.29 -0.09 -14.10
C VAL A 232 -8.58 0.38 -15.52
N MET A 233 -9.74 0.94 -15.74
CA MET A 233 -10.22 1.45 -17.03
C MET A 233 -10.79 2.85 -16.87
N VAL A 234 -10.86 3.60 -17.97
CA VAL A 234 -11.62 4.85 -18.04
C VAL A 234 -12.77 4.66 -19.02
N ARG A 235 -14.01 4.84 -18.57
CA ARG A 235 -15.24 4.77 -19.38
C ARG A 235 -16.10 6.01 -19.09
N ASP A 236 -16.46 6.72 -20.12
CA ASP A 236 -17.26 7.95 -20.00
C ASP A 236 -16.66 8.95 -19.00
N GLY A 237 -15.34 9.12 -19.01
CA GLY A 237 -14.58 9.99 -18.11
C GLY A 237 -14.44 9.47 -16.66
N ARG A 238 -15.09 8.35 -16.31
CA ARG A 238 -15.06 7.75 -14.97
C ARG A 238 -14.04 6.62 -14.87
N ILE A 239 -13.41 6.50 -13.72
CA ILE A 239 -12.55 5.35 -13.41
C ILE A 239 -13.44 4.16 -13.05
N VAL A 240 -13.23 3.06 -13.77
CA VAL A 240 -13.90 1.79 -13.51
C VAL A 240 -12.83 0.76 -13.14
N MET A 241 -13.01 0.10 -12.00
CA MET A 241 -12.10 -0.96 -11.55
C MET A 241 -12.82 -2.30 -11.63
N HIS A 242 -12.20 -3.25 -12.32
CA HIS A 242 -12.55 -4.66 -12.26
C HIS A 242 -11.42 -5.41 -11.53
N TRP A 243 -11.74 -6.03 -10.42
CA TRP A 243 -10.77 -6.78 -9.62
C TRP A 243 -11.24 -8.22 -9.40
N ILE A 244 -10.45 -9.15 -9.89
CA ILE A 244 -10.61 -10.58 -9.68
C ILE A 244 -9.68 -10.96 -8.53
N ARG A 245 -10.25 -11.13 -7.36
CA ARG A 245 -9.50 -11.50 -6.17
C ARG A 245 -8.92 -12.89 -6.33
N SER A 246 -7.62 -13.03 -6.14
CA SER A 246 -6.87 -14.27 -6.30
C SER A 246 -6.31 -14.79 -4.97
N ASN A 247 -5.69 -15.97 -4.97
CA ASN A 247 -4.90 -16.53 -3.87
C ASN A 247 -5.60 -16.62 -2.51
N MET A 248 -6.93 -16.74 -2.50
CA MET A 248 -7.71 -16.83 -1.26
C MET A 248 -7.42 -18.09 -0.45
N ARG A 249 -7.02 -19.20 -1.11
CA ARG A 249 -6.62 -20.42 -0.42
C ARG A 249 -5.44 -20.19 0.53
N ALA A 250 -4.41 -19.46 0.07
CA ALA A 250 -3.27 -19.09 0.90
C ALA A 250 -3.68 -18.18 2.06
N HIS A 251 -4.58 -17.23 1.79
CA HIS A 251 -5.07 -16.31 2.81
C HIS A 251 -5.89 -17.00 3.90
N GLU A 252 -6.76 -17.91 3.55
CA GLU A 252 -7.55 -18.72 4.50
C GLU A 252 -6.65 -19.63 5.34
N ALA A 253 -5.63 -20.25 4.73
CA ALA A 253 -4.62 -21.02 5.43
C ALA A 253 -3.84 -20.15 6.43
N LEU A 254 -3.40 -18.94 6.03
CA LEU A 254 -2.76 -17.97 6.92
C LEU A 254 -3.62 -17.63 8.14
N ILE A 255 -4.92 -17.39 7.92
CA ILE A 255 -5.87 -17.10 9.01
C ILE A 255 -5.95 -18.31 9.96
N GLY A 256 -6.08 -19.53 9.44
CA GLY A 256 -6.14 -20.76 10.22
C GLY A 256 -4.90 -20.97 11.07
N LYS A 257 -3.72 -20.91 10.46
CA LYS A 257 -2.40 -21.05 11.12
C LYS A 257 -2.21 -19.98 12.20
N THR A 258 -2.48 -18.71 11.86
CA THR A 258 -2.34 -17.61 12.82
C THR A 258 -3.29 -17.76 14.01
N ARG A 259 -4.54 -18.20 13.79
CA ARG A 259 -5.49 -18.49 14.87
C ARG A 259 -4.97 -19.56 15.81
N ALA A 260 -4.37 -20.63 15.27
CA ALA A 260 -3.77 -21.71 16.06
C ALA A 260 -2.59 -21.17 16.90
N VAL A 261 -1.70 -20.39 16.31
CA VAL A 261 -0.59 -19.72 17.01
C VAL A 261 -1.11 -18.83 18.13
N MET A 262 -2.10 -17.99 17.90
CA MET A 262 -2.66 -17.09 18.94
C MET A 262 -3.24 -17.88 20.12
N ARG A 263 -3.98 -18.96 19.85
CA ARG A 263 -4.51 -19.84 20.90
C ARG A 263 -3.38 -20.50 21.70
N LYS A 264 -2.36 -21.03 21.04
CA LYS A 264 -1.17 -21.62 21.68
C LYS A 264 -0.38 -20.56 22.46
N ALA A 265 -0.37 -19.31 22.00
CA ALA A 265 0.21 -18.17 22.74
C ALA A 265 -0.65 -17.72 23.94
N GLY A 266 -1.77 -18.40 24.24
CA GLY A 266 -2.60 -18.15 25.40
C GLY A 266 -3.62 -17.01 25.23
N PHE A 267 -4.05 -16.74 23.99
CA PHE A 267 -5.20 -15.87 23.71
C PHE A 267 -6.44 -16.75 23.45
N PRO A 268 -7.34 -16.89 24.44
CA PRO A 268 -8.47 -17.84 24.33
C PRO A 268 -9.51 -17.38 23.31
N ILE A 269 -9.64 -16.06 23.09
CA ILE A 269 -10.62 -15.48 22.17
C ILE A 269 -9.88 -14.88 20.97
N VAL A 270 -10.20 -15.39 19.78
CA VAL A 270 -9.61 -14.91 18.52
C VAL A 270 -10.74 -14.62 17.53
N LEU A 271 -10.94 -13.35 17.23
CA LEU A 271 -11.93 -12.86 16.27
C LEU A 271 -11.23 -12.45 14.98
N THR A 272 -11.89 -12.63 13.85
CA THR A 272 -11.35 -12.28 12.52
C THR A 272 -12.38 -11.53 11.69
N HIS A 273 -11.91 -10.53 10.94
CA HIS A 273 -12.69 -9.80 9.95
C HIS A 273 -11.87 -9.67 8.66
N THR A 274 -12.27 -10.41 7.63
CA THR A 274 -11.63 -10.34 6.31
C THR A 274 -12.19 -9.16 5.54
N PHE A 275 -11.32 -8.27 5.07
CA PHE A 275 -11.72 -7.11 4.29
C PHE A 275 -12.18 -7.49 2.88
N GLY A 276 -13.24 -6.86 2.43
CA GLY A 276 -13.80 -7.05 1.11
C GLY A 276 -13.34 -6.00 0.09
N ARG A 277 -13.98 -5.98 -1.07
CA ARG A 277 -13.66 -5.04 -2.17
C ARG A 277 -13.85 -3.55 -1.83
N LYS A 278 -14.57 -3.23 -0.77
CA LYS A 278 -14.79 -1.84 -0.33
C LYS A 278 -13.62 -1.27 0.49
N THR A 279 -12.72 -2.12 0.97
CA THR A 279 -11.57 -1.75 1.80
C THR A 279 -10.31 -2.27 1.14
N THR A 280 -9.87 -1.55 0.12
CA THR A 280 -8.67 -1.86 -0.64
C THR A 280 -7.45 -1.22 0.04
N SER A 281 -6.32 -1.93 0.07
CA SER A 281 -5.05 -1.42 0.58
C SER A 281 -3.88 -1.93 -0.26
N HIS A 282 -2.84 -1.12 -0.40
CA HIS A 282 -1.62 -1.48 -1.13
C HIS A 282 -1.86 -1.82 -2.61
N GLN A 283 -2.66 -0.99 -3.27
CA GLN A 283 -2.97 -1.11 -4.70
C GLN A 283 -1.71 -1.00 -5.55
N CYS A 284 -1.53 -1.90 -6.55
CA CYS A 284 -0.34 -1.93 -7.39
C CYS A 284 -0.58 -2.61 -8.74
N GLY A 285 0.45 -2.62 -9.60
CA GLY A 285 0.56 -3.48 -10.78
C GLY A 285 0.06 -2.92 -12.10
N THR A 286 -0.62 -1.78 -12.11
CA THR A 286 -1.36 -1.25 -13.27
C THR A 286 -0.50 -0.61 -14.37
N ALA A 287 0.79 -0.39 -14.12
CA ALA A 287 1.78 0.05 -15.09
C ALA A 287 3.08 -0.75 -14.88
N ARG A 288 2.95 -2.07 -14.84
CA ARG A 288 3.96 -3.03 -14.41
C ARG A 288 5.30 -2.83 -15.10
N LEU A 289 6.41 -2.87 -14.33
CA LEU A 289 7.76 -2.86 -14.84
C LEU A 289 8.18 -4.23 -15.39
N GLY A 290 9.04 -4.22 -16.39
CA GLY A 290 9.63 -5.43 -16.97
C GLY A 290 10.57 -5.09 -18.12
N ALA A 291 11.40 -6.06 -18.51
CA ALA A 291 12.34 -5.91 -19.61
C ALA A 291 11.67 -6.04 -21.01
N ASP A 292 10.57 -6.77 -21.07
CA ASP A 292 9.84 -7.05 -22.31
C ASP A 292 8.69 -6.05 -22.49
N PRO A 293 8.72 -5.19 -23.56
CA PRO A 293 7.67 -4.22 -23.83
C PRO A 293 6.31 -4.86 -24.16
N GLN A 294 6.25 -6.12 -24.54
CA GLN A 294 4.98 -6.81 -24.82
C GLN A 294 4.23 -7.18 -23.55
N THR A 295 4.92 -7.29 -22.43
CA THR A 295 4.35 -7.75 -21.15
C THR A 295 4.46 -6.73 -20.02
N SER A 296 5.00 -5.54 -20.29
CA SER A 296 5.18 -4.46 -19.34
C SER A 296 4.90 -3.08 -19.94
N VAL A 297 4.65 -2.10 -19.10
CA VAL A 297 4.39 -0.69 -19.50
C VAL A 297 5.67 0.13 -19.41
N VAL A 298 6.50 -0.15 -18.41
CA VAL A 298 7.76 0.54 -18.18
C VAL A 298 8.92 -0.46 -18.09
N ASP A 299 10.11 0.01 -18.43
CA ASP A 299 11.35 -0.74 -18.32
C ASP A 299 11.80 -0.87 -16.84
N LEU A 300 12.97 -1.49 -16.62
CA LEU A 300 13.52 -1.71 -15.28
C LEU A 300 13.98 -0.43 -14.58
N ASP A 301 14.08 0.69 -15.28
CA ASP A 301 14.34 2.03 -14.74
C ASP A 301 13.07 2.88 -14.60
N CYS A 302 11.92 2.24 -14.71
CA CYS A 302 10.59 2.85 -14.61
C CYS A 302 10.28 3.84 -15.75
N ARG A 303 11.01 3.80 -16.89
CA ARG A 303 10.75 4.60 -18.09
C ARG A 303 9.75 3.88 -18.98
N SER A 304 8.81 4.61 -19.58
CA SER A 304 7.88 4.06 -20.55
C SER A 304 8.62 3.41 -21.73
N HIS A 305 8.16 2.24 -22.16
CA HIS A 305 8.68 1.61 -23.38
C HIS A 305 8.32 2.39 -24.65
N ASP A 306 7.18 3.08 -24.65
CA ASP A 306 6.66 3.80 -25.82
C ASP A 306 7.10 5.28 -25.87
N VAL A 307 7.41 5.88 -24.71
CA VAL A 307 7.58 7.34 -24.59
C VAL A 307 8.89 7.68 -23.88
N GLU A 308 9.80 8.31 -24.62
CA GLU A 308 11.23 8.46 -24.26
C GLU A 308 11.48 9.24 -22.96
N ASN A 309 10.62 10.19 -22.61
CA ASN A 309 10.80 11.07 -21.45
C ASN A 309 9.73 10.95 -20.39
N LEU A 310 8.98 9.84 -20.42
CA LEU A 310 7.93 9.54 -19.45
C LEU A 310 8.38 8.42 -18.51
N TYR A 311 8.20 8.64 -17.22
CA TYR A 311 8.49 7.70 -16.13
C TYR A 311 7.26 7.49 -15.26
N VAL A 312 7.11 6.29 -14.70
CA VAL A 312 6.09 6.00 -13.68
C VAL A 312 6.80 5.52 -12.42
N THR A 313 6.58 6.20 -11.28
CA THR A 313 7.45 6.04 -10.09
C THR A 313 6.68 5.76 -8.80
N ASP A 314 5.53 5.10 -8.91
CA ASP A 314 4.69 4.70 -7.77
C ASP A 314 4.42 3.19 -7.74
N ALA A 315 3.49 2.75 -6.91
CA ALA A 315 3.15 1.33 -6.76
C ALA A 315 2.57 0.69 -8.03
N SER A 316 2.15 1.45 -9.02
CA SER A 316 1.65 0.89 -10.29
C SER A 316 2.69 0.05 -11.03
N VAL A 317 3.99 0.32 -10.80
CA VAL A 317 5.08 -0.40 -11.47
C VAL A 317 5.39 -1.78 -10.85
N LEU A 318 4.89 -2.09 -9.66
CA LEU A 318 5.19 -3.35 -8.99
C LEU A 318 4.68 -4.55 -9.80
N PRO A 319 5.53 -5.55 -10.12
CA PRO A 319 5.12 -6.71 -10.90
C PRO A 319 4.28 -7.71 -10.10
N THR A 320 4.38 -7.66 -8.77
CA THR A 320 3.59 -8.44 -7.82
C THR A 320 3.23 -7.59 -6.60
N SER A 321 2.16 -7.95 -5.89
CA SER A 321 1.77 -7.22 -4.67
C SER A 321 2.65 -7.58 -3.46
N ALA A 322 3.34 -8.73 -3.52
CA ALA A 322 3.94 -9.35 -2.34
C ALA A 322 2.92 -9.52 -1.18
N ALA A 323 3.35 -9.73 0.04
CA ALA A 323 2.44 -9.85 1.17
C ALA A 323 2.81 -8.92 2.35
N VAL A 324 3.64 -7.89 2.10
CA VAL A 324 4.09 -6.90 3.08
C VAL A 324 3.79 -5.50 2.55
N ASN A 325 3.64 -4.53 3.45
CA ASN A 325 3.45 -3.12 3.10
C ASN A 325 4.48 -2.66 2.05
N PRO A 326 4.07 -2.14 0.88
CA PRO A 326 4.98 -1.93 -0.25
C PRO A 326 5.76 -0.60 -0.20
N ALA A 327 5.47 0.29 0.75
CA ALA A 327 5.98 1.67 0.74
C ALA A 327 7.52 1.75 0.66
N LEU A 328 8.25 0.87 1.35
CA LEU A 328 9.72 0.86 1.31
C LEU A 328 10.24 0.44 -0.07
N THR A 329 9.62 -0.56 -0.70
CA THR A 329 9.96 -1.00 -2.06
C THR A 329 9.65 0.09 -3.09
N VAL A 330 8.50 0.77 -2.95
CA VAL A 330 8.13 1.90 -3.82
C VAL A 330 9.15 3.03 -3.69
N ALA A 331 9.56 3.38 -2.46
CA ALA A 331 10.58 4.39 -2.23
C ALA A 331 11.94 4.02 -2.85
N ALA A 332 12.37 2.76 -2.73
CA ALA A 332 13.61 2.28 -3.34
C ALA A 332 13.57 2.35 -4.88
N LEU A 333 12.44 1.97 -5.50
CA LEU A 333 12.24 2.10 -6.94
C LEU A 333 12.18 3.57 -7.37
N ALA A 334 11.56 4.44 -6.60
CA ALA A 334 11.52 5.87 -6.89
C ALA A 334 12.92 6.51 -6.85
N ILE A 335 13.78 6.11 -5.92
CA ILE A 335 15.19 6.55 -5.86
C ILE A 335 15.95 6.05 -7.11
N LYS A 336 15.76 4.79 -7.49
CA LYS A 336 16.37 4.21 -8.72
C LYS A 336 15.92 4.98 -9.97
N ALA A 337 14.63 5.21 -10.11
CA ALA A 337 14.07 5.99 -11.23
C ALA A 337 14.58 7.44 -11.22
N GLY A 338 14.66 8.10 -10.07
CA GLY A 338 15.24 9.43 -9.93
C GLY A 338 16.69 9.50 -10.41
N ALA A 339 17.48 8.48 -10.09
CA ALA A 339 18.86 8.36 -10.59
C ALA A 339 18.91 8.17 -12.12
N ALA A 340 17.99 7.41 -12.72
CA ALA A 340 17.89 7.26 -14.17
C ALA A 340 17.45 8.58 -14.84
N ILE A 341 16.44 9.25 -14.27
CA ILE A 341 15.97 10.56 -14.74
C ILE A 341 17.12 11.58 -14.74
N SER A 342 17.94 11.63 -13.71
CA SER A 342 19.04 12.61 -13.63
C SER A 342 20.17 12.34 -14.59
N ARG A 343 20.46 11.07 -14.94
CA ARG A 343 21.49 10.71 -15.94
C ARG A 343 21.05 10.97 -17.39
N GLY A 344 19.78 11.19 -17.63
CA GLY A 344 19.29 11.47 -18.97
C GLY A 344 19.02 10.23 -19.83
N HIS A 345 18.92 9.07 -19.21
CA HIS A 345 18.54 7.82 -19.87
C HIS A 345 17.04 7.63 -19.88
#